data_45a5d447ecad3f03d18925e7e84bc0b6
#
_entry.id   45a5d447ecad3f03d18925e7e84bc0b6
#
_cell.length_a   1.000
_cell.length_b   1.000
_cell.length_c   1.000
_cell.angle_alpha   90.00
_cell.angle_beta   90.00
_cell.angle_gamma   90.00
#
_symmetry.space_group_name_H-M   'P 1'
#
loop_
_entity.id
_entity.type
_entity.pdbx_description
1 polymer ?
#
loop_
_entity_poly.entity_id
_entity_poly.type
_entity_poly.pdbx_seq_one_letter_code
_entity_poly.pdbx_strand_id
1 'polypeptide(L)'
;MGIIKKTVDNDIKQQAENTKKDAAEYGPSKYEQAFKKYDLNVDEKAVDEAVKKIIAEKVPENDNVEVKKFLLGSVELTSLHTTDTDESILAMTEKVNKFDNEYPALPHVAAICVYPRFTELVAQSLEVDGVEITNVTGNFPSSQSRMEVKVAETQLAIADGATNIDIVMPVGKFLSEDYEGVADDINELKEVCGDVPMKVILETCDLGSLSNVKKAAILSMYAGADYIKTSTGKEKAGATP
;
A
#
# COMPACT_ATOMS: atom_id res chain seq x y z
N MET A 1 18.26 18.31 -28.77
CA MET A 1 17.90 18.42 -27.34
C MET A 1 16.91 19.55 -27.03
N GLY A 2 17.00 20.74 -27.65
CA GLY A 2 16.09 21.86 -27.36
C GLY A 2 14.62 21.73 -27.84
N ILE A 3 14.37 20.98 -28.90
CA ILE A 3 13.04 20.83 -29.48
C ILE A 3 12.17 19.85 -28.63
N ILE A 4 12.74 18.73 -28.20
CA ILE A 4 12.02 17.73 -27.37
C ILE A 4 11.65 18.34 -26.00
N LYS A 5 12.52 19.13 -25.39
CA LYS A 5 12.24 19.80 -24.11
C LYS A 5 11.10 20.82 -24.23
N LYS A 6 11.05 21.59 -25.32
CA LYS A 6 9.94 22.56 -25.56
C LYS A 6 8.59 21.84 -25.80
N THR A 7 8.59 20.70 -26.47
CA THR A 7 7.36 19.95 -26.72
C THR A 7 6.83 19.38 -25.40
N VAL A 8 7.67 18.75 -24.58
CA VAL A 8 7.28 18.20 -23.27
C VAL A 8 6.81 19.29 -22.31
N ASP A 9 7.51 20.45 -22.26
CA ASP A 9 7.07 21.58 -21.41
C ASP A 9 5.73 22.16 -21.86
N ASN A 10 5.43 22.14 -23.18
CA ASN A 10 4.13 22.58 -23.71
C ASN A 10 3.02 21.57 -23.41
N ASP A 11 3.29 20.27 -23.55
CA ASP A 11 2.31 19.21 -23.27
C ASP A 11 1.93 19.19 -21.79
N ILE A 12 2.90 19.36 -20.88
CA ILE A 12 2.65 19.46 -19.43
C ILE A 12 1.80 20.69 -19.10
N LYS A 13 2.11 21.86 -19.72
CA LYS A 13 1.30 23.06 -19.51
C LYS A 13 -0.12 22.92 -20.07
N GLN A 14 -0.26 22.27 -21.22
CA GLN A 14 -1.56 22.04 -21.85
C GLN A 14 -2.40 21.07 -21.02
N GLN A 15 -1.80 20.02 -20.45
CA GLN A 15 -2.49 19.14 -19.52
C GLN A 15 -2.94 19.88 -18.26
N ALA A 16 -2.09 20.68 -17.64
CA ALA A 16 -2.44 21.49 -16.47
C ALA A 16 -3.54 22.54 -16.76
N GLU A 17 -3.55 23.13 -17.97
CA GLU A 17 -4.61 24.04 -18.40
C GLU A 17 -5.92 23.32 -18.70
N ASN A 18 -5.87 22.11 -19.27
CA ASN A 18 -7.05 21.28 -19.51
C ASN A 18 -7.68 20.85 -18.20
N THR A 19 -6.89 20.35 -17.25
CA THR A 19 -7.37 19.98 -15.90
C THR A 19 -8.07 21.15 -15.19
N LYS A 20 -7.53 22.40 -15.33
CA LYS A 20 -8.16 23.59 -14.79
C LYS A 20 -9.46 23.99 -15.53
N LYS A 21 -9.53 23.75 -16.84
CA LYS A 21 -10.77 23.99 -17.63
C LYS A 21 -11.84 22.97 -17.29
N ASP A 22 -11.47 21.71 -17.16
CA ASP A 22 -12.38 20.63 -16.78
C ASP A 22 -12.96 20.87 -15.39
N ALA A 23 -12.14 21.28 -14.41
CA ALA A 23 -12.61 21.66 -13.09
C ALA A 23 -13.57 22.88 -13.10
N ALA A 24 -13.39 23.80 -14.03
CA ALA A 24 -14.29 24.95 -14.19
C ALA A 24 -15.62 24.57 -14.86
N GLU A 25 -15.62 23.55 -15.72
CA GLU A 25 -16.80 23.12 -16.48
C GLU A 25 -17.65 22.07 -15.74
N TYR A 26 -17.00 21.16 -14.99
CA TYR A 26 -17.67 20.05 -14.31
C TYR A 26 -17.76 20.19 -12.78
N GLY A 27 -17.23 21.29 -12.22
CA GLY A 27 -17.16 21.50 -10.77
C GLY A 27 -16.03 20.72 -10.11
N PRO A 28 -15.92 20.79 -8.77
CA PRO A 28 -14.85 20.11 -8.03
C PRO A 28 -15.00 18.59 -8.13
N SER A 29 -13.88 17.90 -8.34
CA SER A 29 -13.84 16.45 -8.37
C SER A 29 -14.31 15.83 -7.04
N LYS A 30 -14.62 14.51 -7.05
CA LYS A 30 -14.97 13.79 -5.80
C LYS A 30 -13.85 13.87 -4.76
N TYR A 31 -12.60 13.95 -5.19
CA TYR A 31 -11.42 14.04 -4.31
C TYR A 31 -11.27 15.42 -3.70
N GLU A 32 -11.46 16.50 -4.48
CA GLU A 32 -11.50 17.86 -3.96
C GLU A 32 -12.68 18.07 -3.00
N GLN A 33 -13.83 17.46 -3.27
CA GLN A 33 -14.97 17.45 -2.35
C GLN A 33 -14.64 16.71 -1.05
N ALA A 34 -13.96 15.55 -1.15
CA ALA A 34 -13.50 14.81 0.01
C ALA A 34 -12.53 15.63 0.86
N PHE A 35 -11.57 16.31 0.23
CA PHE A 35 -10.63 17.19 0.95
C PHE A 35 -11.31 18.35 1.66
N LYS A 36 -12.39 18.90 1.09
CA LYS A 36 -13.19 19.94 1.77
C LYS A 36 -14.02 19.42 2.94
N LYS A 37 -14.36 18.13 2.93
CA LYS A 37 -15.14 17.48 3.99
C LYS A 37 -14.34 17.26 5.27
N TYR A 38 -13.05 17.07 5.16
CA TYR A 38 -12.16 16.76 6.28
C TYR A 38 -11.25 17.93 6.59
N ASP A 39 -11.01 18.18 7.88
CA ASP A 39 -9.91 19.06 8.29
C ASP A 39 -8.58 18.38 7.98
N LEU A 40 -7.83 18.93 7.03
CA LEU A 40 -6.54 18.39 6.59
C LEU A 40 -5.37 18.90 7.41
N ASN A 41 -5.58 19.92 8.25
CA ASN A 41 -4.54 20.42 9.13
C ASN A 41 -4.34 19.45 10.30
N VAL A 42 -3.12 18.99 10.48
CA VAL A 42 -2.74 18.12 11.57
C VAL A 42 -1.76 18.87 12.47
N ASP A 43 -2.13 19.05 13.72
CA ASP A 43 -1.22 19.56 14.75
C ASP A 43 -0.31 18.42 15.20
N GLU A 44 0.92 18.40 14.71
CA GLU A 44 1.90 17.34 14.99
C GLU A 44 2.24 17.23 16.48
N LYS A 45 2.21 18.36 17.24
CA LYS A 45 2.43 18.33 18.69
C LYS A 45 1.28 17.66 19.42
N ALA A 46 0.04 17.97 19.02
CA ALA A 46 -1.13 17.33 19.59
C ALA A 46 -1.16 15.82 19.29
N VAL A 47 -0.73 15.40 18.11
CA VAL A 47 -0.57 13.99 17.76
C VAL A 47 0.49 13.31 18.62
N ASP A 48 1.68 13.91 18.76
CA ASP A 48 2.77 13.38 19.60
C ASP A 48 2.34 13.23 21.08
N GLU A 49 1.64 14.21 21.61
CA GLU A 49 1.09 14.14 22.98
C GLU A 49 0.04 13.03 23.11
N ALA A 50 -0.85 12.90 22.13
CA ALA A 50 -1.86 11.85 22.12
C ALA A 50 -1.23 10.45 22.04
N VAL A 51 -0.22 10.26 21.19
CA VAL A 51 0.54 9.00 21.06
C VAL A 51 1.22 8.65 22.38
N LYS A 52 1.93 9.60 23.00
CA LYS A 52 2.58 9.39 24.31
C LYS A 52 1.56 8.97 25.38
N LYS A 53 0.39 9.60 25.41
CA LYS A 53 -0.68 9.25 26.33
C LYS A 53 -1.21 7.84 26.07
N ILE A 54 -1.48 7.49 24.81
CA ILE A 54 -1.95 6.14 24.42
C ILE A 54 -0.92 5.08 24.84
N ILE A 55 0.37 5.32 24.56
CA ILE A 55 1.44 4.40 24.96
C ILE A 55 1.45 4.21 26.47
N ALA A 56 1.41 5.30 27.23
CA ALA A 56 1.48 5.23 28.70
C ALA A 56 0.27 4.54 29.34
N GLU A 57 -0.92 4.74 28.79
CA GLU A 57 -2.18 4.24 29.36
C GLU A 57 -2.57 2.85 28.81
N LYS A 58 -2.40 2.63 27.50
CA LYS A 58 -2.96 1.47 26.81
C LYS A 58 -1.98 0.32 26.58
N VAL A 59 -0.68 0.59 26.46
CA VAL A 59 0.29 -0.49 26.30
C VAL A 59 0.35 -1.41 27.52
N PRO A 60 0.43 -0.90 28.78
CA PRO A 60 0.39 -1.78 29.95
C PRO A 60 -0.90 -2.60 30.06
N GLU A 61 -2.05 -2.00 29.69
CA GLU A 61 -3.36 -2.66 29.71
C GLU A 61 -3.43 -3.82 28.67
N ASN A 62 -2.77 -3.65 27.53
CA ASN A 62 -2.79 -4.59 26.41
C ASN A 62 -1.58 -5.54 26.39
N ASP A 63 -0.62 -5.42 27.29
CA ASP A 63 0.52 -6.34 27.38
C ASP A 63 0.12 -7.66 28.06
N ASN A 64 -0.69 -8.45 27.39
CA ASN A 64 -1.18 -9.73 27.84
C ASN A 64 -1.15 -10.80 26.73
N VAL A 65 -1.31 -12.07 27.10
CA VAL A 65 -1.20 -13.20 26.17
C VAL A 65 -2.25 -13.18 25.08
N GLU A 66 -3.48 -12.78 25.39
CA GLU A 66 -4.58 -12.79 24.42
C GLU A 66 -4.36 -11.73 23.34
N VAL A 67 -3.91 -10.53 23.71
CA VAL A 67 -3.54 -9.49 22.74
C VAL A 67 -2.34 -9.93 21.91
N LYS A 68 -1.33 -10.59 22.51
CA LYS A 68 -0.18 -11.11 21.76
C LYS A 68 -0.58 -12.20 20.76
N LYS A 69 -1.52 -13.06 21.10
CA LYS A 69 -2.09 -14.04 20.14
C LYS A 69 -2.82 -13.31 19.00
N PHE A 70 -3.65 -12.33 19.31
CA PHE A 70 -4.32 -11.53 18.28
C PHE A 70 -3.32 -10.84 17.34
N LEU A 71 -2.26 -10.25 17.89
CA LEU A 71 -1.20 -9.62 17.10
C LEU A 71 -0.45 -10.63 16.23
N LEU A 72 -0.18 -11.85 16.73
CA LEU A 72 0.42 -12.91 15.92
C LEU A 72 -0.46 -13.26 14.72
N GLY A 73 -1.78 -13.41 14.94
CA GLY A 73 -2.75 -13.65 13.87
C GLY A 73 -2.97 -12.46 12.94
N SER A 74 -2.36 -11.31 13.21
CA SER A 74 -2.39 -10.11 12.36
C SER A 74 -1.10 -9.88 11.60
N VAL A 75 -0.07 -10.74 11.80
CA VAL A 75 1.22 -10.60 11.14
C VAL A 75 1.11 -10.95 9.66
N GLU A 76 1.58 -10.08 8.81
CA GLU A 76 1.86 -10.34 7.42
C GLU A 76 3.37 -10.68 7.29
N LEU A 77 3.68 -11.97 7.22
CA LEU A 77 5.07 -12.45 7.16
C LEU A 77 5.67 -12.12 5.80
N THR A 78 6.60 -11.18 5.79
CA THR A 78 7.05 -10.53 4.56
C THR A 78 8.52 -10.84 4.24
N SER A 79 8.80 -11.25 3.01
CA SER A 79 10.14 -11.22 2.43
C SER A 79 10.12 -10.53 1.07
N LEU A 80 10.85 -9.41 0.99
CA LEU A 80 10.96 -8.57 -0.20
C LEU A 80 12.43 -8.19 -0.44
N HIS A 81 13.35 -9.11 -0.16
CA HIS A 81 14.77 -8.87 -0.39
C HIS A 81 15.13 -9.10 -1.87
N THR A 82 16.06 -8.31 -2.40
CA THR A 82 16.59 -8.51 -3.75
C THR A 82 17.35 -9.83 -3.90
N THR A 83 17.69 -10.45 -2.77
CA THR A 83 18.41 -11.73 -2.69
C THR A 83 17.50 -12.93 -2.45
N ASP A 84 16.17 -12.74 -2.43
CA ASP A 84 15.24 -13.85 -2.26
C ASP A 84 15.36 -14.84 -3.43
N THR A 85 15.32 -16.11 -3.07
CA THR A 85 15.39 -17.25 -4.00
C THR A 85 14.19 -18.17 -3.77
N ASP A 86 13.92 -19.07 -4.71
CA ASP A 86 12.86 -20.07 -4.57
C ASP A 86 13.08 -20.89 -3.28
N GLU A 87 14.32 -21.25 -2.98
CA GLU A 87 14.68 -21.99 -1.76
C GLU A 87 14.38 -21.19 -0.48
N SER A 88 14.71 -19.89 -0.45
CA SER A 88 14.47 -19.05 0.73
C SER A 88 12.99 -18.82 0.98
N ILE A 89 12.21 -18.62 -0.06
CA ILE A 89 10.75 -18.42 0.04
C ILE A 89 10.04 -19.74 0.39
N LEU A 90 10.44 -20.85 -0.22
CA LEU A 90 9.94 -22.16 0.16
C LEU A 90 10.20 -22.46 1.64
N ALA A 91 11.44 -22.23 2.11
CA ALA A 91 11.78 -22.43 3.52
C ALA A 91 10.99 -21.51 4.47
N MET A 92 10.61 -20.31 4.03
CA MET A 92 9.72 -19.42 4.79
C MET A 92 8.30 -19.98 4.86
N THR A 93 7.76 -20.48 3.75
CA THR A 93 6.43 -21.08 3.68
C THR A 93 6.35 -22.36 4.52
N GLU A 94 7.35 -23.24 4.42
CA GLU A 94 7.46 -24.44 5.24
C GLU A 94 7.51 -24.16 6.75
N LYS A 95 8.11 -23.03 7.16
CA LYS A 95 8.08 -22.60 8.56
C LYS A 95 6.66 -22.25 9.02
N VAL A 96 5.83 -21.66 8.16
CA VAL A 96 4.43 -21.38 8.47
C VAL A 96 3.66 -22.67 8.63
N ASN A 97 3.80 -23.61 7.69
CA ASN A 97 3.18 -24.94 7.77
C ASN A 97 3.59 -25.70 9.04
N LYS A 98 4.89 -25.70 9.33
CA LYS A 98 5.44 -26.37 10.52
C LYS A 98 4.95 -25.72 11.82
N PHE A 99 4.88 -24.39 11.87
CA PHE A 99 4.40 -23.65 13.03
C PHE A 99 2.96 -24.03 13.39
N ASP A 100 2.08 -24.10 12.42
CA ASP A 100 0.68 -24.47 12.63
C ASP A 100 0.57 -25.89 13.20
N ASN A 101 1.33 -26.83 12.67
CA ASN A 101 1.38 -28.22 13.14
C ASN A 101 1.97 -28.36 14.57
N GLU A 102 3.01 -27.60 14.90
CA GLU A 102 3.69 -27.66 16.20
C GLU A 102 2.92 -26.92 17.31
N TYR A 103 2.17 -25.85 16.94
CA TYR A 103 1.48 -24.96 17.88
C TYR A 103 0.00 -24.77 17.57
N PRO A 104 -0.81 -25.84 17.47
CA PRO A 104 -2.21 -25.74 17.03
C PRO A 104 -3.13 -24.93 17.96
N ALA A 105 -2.66 -24.55 19.15
CA ALA A 105 -3.36 -23.68 20.07
C ALA A 105 -3.05 -22.18 19.88
N LEU A 106 -2.13 -21.84 18.99
CA LEU A 106 -1.79 -20.48 18.62
C LEU A 106 -2.39 -20.13 17.24
N PRO A 107 -2.73 -18.88 16.96
CA PRO A 107 -3.12 -18.46 15.61
C PRO A 107 -1.89 -18.52 14.69
N HIS A 108 -2.10 -18.89 13.44
CA HIS A 108 -1.12 -18.68 12.38
C HIS A 108 -0.99 -17.20 12.00
N VAL A 109 -0.01 -16.85 11.16
CA VAL A 109 0.13 -15.52 10.58
C VAL A 109 -1.06 -15.21 9.64
N ALA A 110 -1.40 -13.93 9.47
CA ALA A 110 -2.49 -13.54 8.59
C ALA A 110 -2.18 -13.79 7.11
N ALA A 111 -0.94 -13.54 6.70
CA ALA A 111 -0.54 -13.66 5.31
C ALA A 111 0.97 -13.91 5.16
N ILE A 112 1.35 -14.43 3.99
CA ILE A 112 2.72 -14.41 3.47
C ILE A 112 2.79 -13.36 2.36
N CYS A 113 3.70 -12.38 2.48
CA CYS A 113 3.87 -11.32 1.50
C CYS A 113 5.20 -11.47 0.76
N VAL A 114 5.13 -11.56 -0.57
CA VAL A 114 6.28 -11.80 -1.46
C VAL A 114 6.20 -10.98 -2.76
N TYR A 115 7.28 -10.97 -3.53
CA TYR A 115 7.27 -10.50 -4.91
C TYR A 115 6.44 -11.42 -5.82
N PRO A 116 5.84 -10.92 -6.90
CA PRO A 116 4.97 -11.69 -7.82
C PRO A 116 5.62 -12.97 -8.35
N ARG A 117 6.93 -12.94 -8.61
CA ARG A 117 7.70 -14.09 -9.06
C ARG A 117 7.53 -15.34 -8.17
N PHE A 118 7.23 -15.17 -6.90
CA PHE A 118 7.15 -16.25 -5.91
C PHE A 118 5.71 -16.68 -5.57
N THR A 119 4.70 -16.04 -6.19
CA THR A 119 3.29 -16.30 -5.86
C THR A 119 2.92 -17.75 -6.05
N GLU A 120 3.19 -18.30 -7.23
CA GLU A 120 2.87 -19.68 -7.56
C GLU A 120 3.57 -20.66 -6.63
N LEU A 121 4.85 -20.40 -6.29
CA LEU A 121 5.60 -21.22 -5.34
C LEU A 121 4.93 -21.26 -3.96
N VAL A 122 4.53 -20.09 -3.43
CA VAL A 122 3.82 -20.00 -2.15
C VAL A 122 2.46 -20.70 -2.25
N ALA A 123 1.69 -20.44 -3.30
CA ALA A 123 0.36 -21.03 -3.50
C ALA A 123 0.41 -22.57 -3.57
N GLN A 124 1.48 -23.15 -4.16
CA GLN A 124 1.65 -24.58 -4.26
C GLN A 124 2.22 -25.24 -2.99
N SER A 125 2.90 -24.49 -2.13
CA SER A 125 3.60 -25.03 -0.95
C SER A 125 2.94 -24.69 0.38
N LEU A 126 2.02 -23.72 0.43
CA LEU A 126 1.29 -23.34 1.63
C LEU A 126 0.19 -24.38 1.91
N GLU A 127 0.23 -25.00 3.09
CA GLU A 127 -0.69 -26.05 3.52
C GLU A 127 -1.70 -25.56 4.57
N VAL A 128 -1.47 -24.38 5.15
CA VAL A 128 -2.30 -23.83 6.24
C VAL A 128 -3.49 -23.07 5.68
N ASP A 129 -4.69 -23.56 5.98
CA ASP A 129 -5.92 -22.88 5.61
C ASP A 129 -6.04 -21.53 6.33
N GLY A 130 -6.49 -20.50 5.60
CA GLY A 130 -6.74 -19.16 6.15
C GLY A 130 -5.52 -18.25 6.21
N VAL A 131 -4.34 -18.70 5.79
CA VAL A 131 -3.19 -17.84 5.54
C VAL A 131 -3.29 -17.27 4.12
N GLU A 132 -3.38 -15.95 4.01
CA GLU A 132 -3.50 -15.26 2.74
C GLU A 132 -2.14 -15.12 2.02
N ILE A 133 -2.19 -14.93 0.70
CA ILE A 133 -1.00 -14.69 -0.13
C ILE A 133 -1.05 -13.26 -0.64
N THR A 134 -0.22 -12.41 -0.08
CA THR A 134 -0.09 -10.99 -0.48
C THR A 134 1.03 -10.83 -1.50
N ASN A 135 0.76 -10.11 -2.59
CA ASN A 135 1.79 -9.70 -3.52
C ASN A 135 1.93 -8.20 -3.62
N VAL A 136 3.18 -7.74 -3.63
CA VAL A 136 3.50 -6.36 -3.99
C VAL A 136 3.53 -6.23 -5.51
N THR A 137 2.69 -5.37 -6.08
CA THR A 137 2.59 -5.15 -7.53
C THR A 137 2.58 -3.67 -7.89
N GLY A 138 2.22 -3.33 -9.12
CA GLY A 138 2.14 -1.94 -9.56
C GLY A 138 3.51 -1.27 -9.65
N ASN A 139 4.56 -2.03 -9.99
CA ASN A 139 5.96 -1.59 -9.99
C ASN A 139 6.46 -1.19 -8.60
N PHE A 140 6.18 -2.03 -7.60
CA PHE A 140 6.74 -1.89 -6.26
C PHE A 140 8.28 -1.85 -6.28
N PRO A 141 8.97 -0.97 -5.51
CA PRO A 141 8.41 -0.04 -4.52
C PRO A 141 8.11 1.37 -5.04
N SER A 142 8.45 1.71 -6.27
CA SER A 142 8.47 3.09 -6.75
C SER A 142 7.17 3.57 -7.41
N SER A 143 6.32 2.66 -7.89
CA SER A 143 5.12 2.98 -8.68
C SER A 143 5.39 3.79 -9.96
N GLN A 144 6.61 3.75 -10.52
CA GLN A 144 7.04 4.64 -11.61
C GLN A 144 7.11 3.96 -12.99
N SER A 145 6.38 2.88 -13.21
CA SER A 145 6.23 2.31 -14.55
C SER A 145 4.94 2.81 -15.24
N ARG A 146 4.78 2.41 -16.50
CA ARG A 146 3.54 2.66 -17.25
C ARG A 146 2.40 1.83 -16.68
N MET A 147 1.17 2.33 -16.79
CA MET A 147 -0.01 1.68 -16.25
C MET A 147 -0.22 0.28 -16.85
N GLU A 148 -0.01 0.12 -18.14
CA GLU A 148 -0.17 -1.19 -18.81
C GLU A 148 0.74 -2.27 -18.20
N VAL A 149 1.94 -1.88 -17.72
CA VAL A 149 2.87 -2.79 -17.04
C VAL A 149 2.36 -3.12 -15.64
N LYS A 150 1.88 -2.12 -14.90
CA LYS A 150 1.29 -2.30 -13.55
C LYS A 150 0.07 -3.23 -13.60
N VAL A 151 -0.81 -3.02 -14.57
CA VAL A 151 -2.00 -3.85 -14.81
C VAL A 151 -1.59 -5.29 -15.11
N ALA A 152 -0.66 -5.50 -16.04
CA ALA A 152 -0.21 -6.84 -16.41
C ALA A 152 0.44 -7.57 -15.22
N GLU A 153 1.28 -6.88 -14.43
CA GLU A 153 1.91 -7.45 -13.23
C GLU A 153 0.86 -7.89 -12.21
N THR A 154 -0.14 -7.03 -11.94
CA THR A 154 -1.21 -7.32 -10.98
C THR A 154 -2.09 -8.49 -11.44
N GLN A 155 -2.46 -8.53 -12.73
CA GLN A 155 -3.23 -9.64 -13.29
C GLN A 155 -2.50 -10.98 -13.19
N LEU A 156 -1.21 -11.00 -13.50
CA LEU A 156 -0.38 -12.19 -13.38
C LEU A 156 -0.28 -12.67 -11.93
N ALA A 157 -0.03 -11.75 -10.99
CA ALA A 157 0.03 -12.09 -9.58
C ALA A 157 -1.26 -12.74 -9.07
N ILE A 158 -2.42 -12.22 -9.47
CA ILE A 158 -3.73 -12.79 -9.12
C ILE A 158 -3.92 -14.16 -9.79
N ALA A 159 -3.56 -14.29 -11.05
CA ALA A 159 -3.65 -15.57 -11.78
C ALA A 159 -2.75 -16.65 -11.15
N ASP A 160 -1.61 -16.28 -10.60
CA ASP A 160 -0.65 -17.16 -9.92
C ASP A 160 -1.08 -17.53 -8.48
N GLY A 161 -2.18 -16.93 -7.98
CA GLY A 161 -2.78 -17.29 -6.69
C GLY A 161 -2.67 -16.25 -5.59
N ALA A 162 -2.32 -15.00 -5.89
CA ALA A 162 -2.40 -13.92 -4.90
C ALA A 162 -3.85 -13.70 -4.45
N THR A 163 -4.06 -13.65 -3.15
CA THR A 163 -5.37 -13.38 -2.53
C THR A 163 -5.47 -11.96 -1.98
N ASN A 164 -4.36 -11.24 -1.93
CA ASN A 164 -4.26 -9.81 -1.58
C ASN A 164 -3.22 -9.13 -2.47
N ILE A 165 -3.45 -7.88 -2.81
CA ILE A 165 -2.53 -7.06 -3.61
C ILE A 165 -2.13 -5.81 -2.82
N ASP A 166 -0.83 -5.55 -2.76
CA ASP A 166 -0.25 -4.32 -2.20
C ASP A 166 0.36 -3.49 -3.33
N ILE A 167 -0.15 -2.29 -3.54
CA ILE A 167 0.42 -1.32 -4.49
C ILE A 167 0.99 -0.12 -3.75
N VAL A 168 1.91 0.60 -4.39
CA VAL A 168 2.41 1.87 -3.86
C VAL A 168 1.69 3.02 -4.55
N MET A 169 1.18 3.97 -3.77
CA MET A 169 0.68 5.23 -4.31
C MET A 169 1.78 5.91 -5.14
N PRO A 170 1.48 6.51 -6.30
CA PRO A 170 2.48 7.25 -7.08
C PRO A 170 2.87 8.54 -6.36
N VAL A 171 3.80 8.44 -5.39
CA VAL A 171 4.22 9.52 -4.47
C VAL A 171 4.65 10.78 -5.22
N GLY A 172 5.36 10.62 -6.34
CA GLY A 172 5.78 11.77 -7.16
C GLY A 172 4.61 12.57 -7.71
N LYS A 173 3.54 11.92 -8.18
CA LYS A 173 2.29 12.59 -8.59
C LYS A 173 1.64 13.31 -7.40
N PHE A 174 1.55 12.64 -6.26
CA PHE A 174 0.97 13.21 -5.05
C PHE A 174 1.72 14.48 -4.60
N LEU A 175 3.04 14.47 -4.58
CA LEU A 175 3.87 15.61 -4.19
C LEU A 175 3.81 16.77 -5.20
N SER A 176 3.48 16.49 -6.45
CA SER A 176 3.22 17.52 -7.48
C SER A 176 1.75 17.97 -7.52
N GLU A 177 0.95 17.53 -6.54
CA GLU A 177 -0.49 17.85 -6.40
C GLU A 177 -1.37 17.33 -7.55
N ASP A 178 -0.89 16.36 -8.34
CA ASP A 178 -1.67 15.64 -9.34
C ASP A 178 -2.54 14.56 -8.67
N TYR A 179 -3.51 15.00 -7.88
CA TYR A 179 -4.36 14.11 -7.08
C TYR A 179 -5.29 13.25 -7.93
N GLU A 180 -5.77 13.78 -9.06
CA GLU A 180 -6.57 13.02 -10.02
C GLU A 180 -5.73 11.89 -10.63
N GLY A 181 -4.51 12.19 -11.09
CA GLY A 181 -3.63 11.16 -11.63
C GLY A 181 -3.21 10.11 -10.61
N VAL A 182 -3.12 10.46 -9.31
CA VAL A 182 -2.94 9.47 -8.23
C VAL A 182 -4.16 8.57 -8.10
N ALA A 183 -5.34 9.18 -8.10
CA ALA A 183 -6.59 8.46 -7.92
C ALA A 183 -6.90 7.54 -9.11
N ASP A 184 -6.62 7.99 -10.33
CA ASP A 184 -6.79 7.21 -11.56
C ASP A 184 -5.90 5.96 -11.53
N ASP A 185 -4.62 6.10 -11.14
CA ASP A 185 -3.70 4.95 -10.99
C ASP A 185 -4.26 3.92 -9.98
N ILE A 186 -4.77 4.39 -8.84
CA ILE A 186 -5.32 3.50 -7.80
C ILE A 186 -6.63 2.84 -8.27
N ASN A 187 -7.54 3.61 -8.87
CA ASN A 187 -8.81 3.11 -9.39
C ASN A 187 -8.58 2.02 -10.44
N GLU A 188 -7.69 2.26 -11.41
CA GLU A 188 -7.41 1.31 -12.48
C GLU A 188 -6.87 -0.01 -11.93
N LEU A 189 -5.96 0.05 -10.95
CA LEU A 189 -5.46 -1.17 -10.31
C LEU A 189 -6.52 -1.84 -9.43
N LYS A 190 -7.42 -1.08 -8.78
CA LYS A 190 -8.54 -1.68 -8.05
C LYS A 190 -9.53 -2.38 -8.96
N GLU A 191 -9.81 -1.82 -10.15
CA GLU A 191 -10.64 -2.50 -11.16
C GLU A 191 -10.02 -3.83 -11.61
N VAL A 192 -8.70 -3.87 -11.76
CA VAL A 192 -7.96 -5.11 -12.07
C VAL A 192 -8.06 -6.13 -10.94
N CYS A 193 -8.00 -5.69 -9.68
CA CYS A 193 -8.11 -6.56 -8.52
C CYS A 193 -9.51 -7.17 -8.37
N GLY A 194 -10.57 -6.50 -8.84
CA GLY A 194 -11.94 -6.98 -8.67
C GLY A 194 -12.28 -7.21 -7.20
N ASP A 195 -12.61 -8.45 -6.84
CA ASP A 195 -12.94 -8.86 -5.47
C ASP A 195 -11.70 -9.09 -4.58
N VAL A 196 -10.50 -9.14 -5.16
CA VAL A 196 -9.26 -9.29 -4.40
C VAL A 196 -9.00 -7.99 -3.62
N PRO A 197 -8.80 -8.06 -2.28
CA PRO A 197 -8.48 -6.89 -1.48
C PRO A 197 -7.18 -6.22 -1.93
N MET A 198 -7.23 -4.89 -2.02
CA MET A 198 -6.09 -4.08 -2.40
C MET A 198 -5.68 -3.15 -1.27
N LYS A 199 -4.41 -3.23 -0.85
CA LYS A 199 -3.80 -2.29 0.09
C LYS A 199 -2.98 -1.25 -0.68
N VAL A 200 -3.14 0.03 -0.32
CA VAL A 200 -2.36 1.13 -0.89
C VAL A 200 -1.32 1.59 0.10
N ILE A 201 -0.06 1.43 -0.27
CA ILE A 201 1.09 1.89 0.51
C ILE A 201 1.29 3.39 0.23
N LEU A 202 1.23 4.19 1.28
CA LEU A 202 1.34 5.64 1.19
C LEU A 202 2.79 6.13 1.11
N GLU A 203 3.75 5.32 1.59
CA GLU A 203 5.16 5.68 1.82
C GLU A 203 5.30 6.95 2.67
N THR A 204 4.82 6.86 3.89
CA THR A 204 4.60 8.02 4.78
C THR A 204 5.85 8.83 5.06
N CYS A 205 7.04 8.22 5.03
CA CYS A 205 8.31 8.92 5.25
C CYS A 205 8.66 9.93 4.16
N ASP A 206 8.08 9.77 2.96
CA ASP A 206 8.35 10.64 1.81
C ASP A 206 7.31 11.77 1.66
N LEU A 207 6.24 11.77 2.45
CA LEU A 207 5.16 12.75 2.35
C LEU A 207 5.44 14.08 3.05
N GLY A 208 6.46 14.18 3.87
CA GLY A 208 6.98 15.41 4.47
C GLY A 208 6.17 16.01 5.63
N SER A 209 4.89 15.64 5.82
CA SER A 209 4.07 16.10 6.94
C SER A 209 2.91 15.15 7.25
N LEU A 210 2.43 15.15 8.50
CA LEU A 210 1.25 14.36 8.87
C LEU A 210 -0.03 14.84 8.15
N SER A 211 -0.10 16.11 7.78
CA SER A 211 -1.20 16.63 6.94
C SER A 211 -1.21 15.98 5.55
N ASN A 212 -0.05 15.78 4.95
CA ASN A 212 0.05 15.06 3.68
C ASN A 212 -0.27 13.56 3.85
N VAL A 213 0.16 12.93 4.95
CA VAL A 213 -0.22 11.54 5.26
C VAL A 213 -1.74 11.40 5.35
N LYS A 214 -2.41 12.32 6.06
CA LYS A 214 -3.88 12.34 6.15
C LYS A 214 -4.53 12.55 4.78
N LYS A 215 -4.02 13.49 3.98
CA LYS A 215 -4.51 13.75 2.64
C LYS A 215 -4.35 12.54 1.73
N ALA A 216 -3.18 11.90 1.73
CA ALA A 216 -2.90 10.71 0.95
C ALA A 216 -3.81 9.53 1.35
N ALA A 217 -4.04 9.35 2.65
CA ALA A 217 -4.96 8.35 3.17
C ALA A 217 -6.39 8.56 2.66
N ILE A 218 -6.92 9.77 2.77
CA ILE A 218 -8.25 10.13 2.28
C ILE A 218 -8.36 9.91 0.78
N LEU A 219 -7.36 10.37 0.01
CA LEU A 219 -7.33 10.19 -1.44
C LEU A 219 -7.38 8.72 -1.83
N SER A 220 -6.53 7.89 -1.22
CA SER A 220 -6.47 6.45 -1.49
C SER A 220 -7.77 5.73 -1.15
N MET A 221 -8.40 6.06 -0.02
CA MET A 221 -9.71 5.51 0.36
C MET A 221 -10.80 5.87 -0.67
N TYR A 222 -10.87 7.12 -1.12
CA TYR A 222 -11.84 7.55 -2.11
C TYR A 222 -11.54 7.02 -3.52
N ALA A 223 -10.29 6.63 -3.78
CA ALA A 223 -9.86 5.98 -5.01
C ALA A 223 -10.08 4.45 -5.01
N GLY A 224 -10.58 3.87 -3.92
CA GLY A 224 -11.00 2.46 -3.87
C GLY A 224 -10.07 1.52 -3.13
N ALA A 225 -9.09 2.04 -2.36
CA ALA A 225 -8.28 1.21 -1.48
C ALA A 225 -9.15 0.51 -0.42
N ASP A 226 -9.01 -0.80 -0.28
CA ASP A 226 -9.64 -1.56 0.80
C ASP A 226 -8.89 -1.35 2.12
N TYR A 227 -7.57 -1.20 2.04
CA TYR A 227 -6.69 -0.93 3.18
C TYR A 227 -5.65 0.13 2.84
N ILE A 228 -5.13 0.77 3.88
CA ILE A 228 -4.01 1.71 3.81
C ILE A 228 -2.84 1.11 4.56
N LYS A 229 -1.66 1.13 3.93
CA LYS A 229 -0.40 0.65 4.49
C LYS A 229 0.59 1.82 4.56
N THR A 230 1.42 1.87 5.59
CA THR A 230 2.28 3.04 5.81
C THR A 230 3.50 3.07 4.91
N SER A 231 4.17 1.93 4.71
CA SER A 231 5.55 1.90 4.21
C SER A 231 5.84 0.69 3.36
N THR A 232 6.71 0.85 2.37
CA THR A 232 7.25 -0.26 1.56
C THR A 232 8.30 -1.07 2.31
N GLY A 233 8.96 -0.49 3.31
CA GLY A 233 10.16 -1.06 3.92
C GLY A 233 11.42 -0.96 3.06
N LYS A 234 11.38 -0.20 1.95
CA LYS A 234 12.51 0.03 1.04
C LYS A 234 13.14 1.41 1.19
N GLU A 235 12.41 2.33 1.80
CA GLU A 235 12.90 3.66 2.08
C GLU A 235 13.57 3.74 3.47
N LYS A 236 14.09 4.94 3.80
CA LYS A 236 14.96 5.15 4.97
C LYS A 236 14.25 4.98 6.32
N ALA A 237 12.94 5.17 6.36
CA ALA A 237 12.15 5.10 7.58
C ALA A 237 10.86 4.30 7.36
N GLY A 238 10.47 3.54 8.37
CA GLY A 238 9.18 2.89 8.45
C GLY A 238 8.20 3.64 9.35
N ALA A 239 7.07 2.99 9.65
CA ALA A 239 6.11 3.52 10.61
C ALA A 239 6.70 3.60 12.02
N THR A 240 6.33 4.64 12.72
CA THR A 240 6.59 4.83 14.16
C THR A 240 5.26 4.94 14.90
N PRO A 241 5.27 4.74 16.21
CA PRO A 241 4.07 4.99 17.04
C PRO A 241 3.51 6.38 16.84
#